data_319ea626141a9160835fbb77d9bc8809
#
_entry.id   319ea626141a9160835fbb77d9bc8809
#
_cell.length_a   1.000
_cell.length_b   1.000
_cell.length_c   1.000
_cell.angle_alpha   90.00
_cell.angle_beta   90.00
_cell.angle_gamma   90.00
#
_symmetry.space_group_name_H-M   'P 1'
#
loop_
_entity.id
_entity.type
_entity.pdbx_description
1 polymer ?
#
loop_
_entity_poly.entity_id
_entity_poly.type
_entity_poly.pdbx_seq_one_letter_code
_entity_poly.pdbx_strand_id
1 'polypeptide(L)'
;MLETLNAIDSFVWGPPLLVLLVGTGIMLTIRLGLLQVLKLPQALKLIFCAKNDGHGDVNSFKALCTALTATVGTGNIVGVATAIKAGGPGALFWMWLAAFFGMATKYAECLLAVKYRTVDANGNISGGPMYYIQNGLGKQYKPLATMFCVFGIMCAYFGVGTFAQVNSIVEITKISAGIPVLYTGIALTILVAAVTIGGLKSIATVSSKVVPGMAVIYFLTTLGILIAFADQVPAAVALVIESAFTTTAAQGGFLGATVMLAMRSGVARGVFSNESGLGSAPIVAAAAKTNWPAEQGLVSMTGTFIDTIIICTMTGLSLIVTGVWNGELNGAAMTNSAFTSAFPAFGSWLLLVGLVLFAFTTILGWNYYGERCVEYLMGVKAILPYRIGFIILVACGPFLKLEEIWVMSDIVNGLMALPNLIALVALSGVVVAETKAYQQHLKEEAELVPVKLAEETNH
;
A
#
# COMPACT_ATOMS: atom_id res chain seq x y z
N MET A 1 -6.78 -28.53 -3.78
CA MET A 1 -6.49 -27.21 -4.39
C MET A 1 -5.92 -26.23 -3.36
N LEU A 2 -6.56 -26.01 -2.23
CA LEU A 2 -6.06 -25.07 -1.19
C LEU A 2 -4.68 -25.46 -0.64
N GLU A 3 -4.40 -26.73 -0.38
CA GLU A 3 -3.08 -27.21 0.06
C GLU A 3 -1.97 -26.91 -0.96
N THR A 4 -2.26 -27.09 -2.24
CA THR A 4 -1.30 -26.76 -3.31
C THR A 4 -1.04 -25.27 -3.39
N LEU A 5 -2.10 -24.44 -3.27
CA LEU A 5 -1.96 -22.98 -3.23
C LEU A 5 -1.16 -22.54 -2.02
N ASN A 6 -1.41 -23.08 -0.84
CA ASN A 6 -0.64 -22.77 0.37
C ASN A 6 0.84 -23.17 0.27
N ALA A 7 1.14 -24.29 -0.41
CA ALA A 7 2.53 -24.69 -0.67
C ALA A 7 3.23 -23.70 -1.62
N ILE A 8 2.56 -23.24 -2.68
CA ILE A 8 3.07 -22.23 -3.61
C ILE A 8 3.26 -20.89 -2.89
N ASP A 9 2.29 -20.46 -2.10
CA ASP A 9 2.39 -19.24 -1.29
C ASP A 9 3.58 -19.28 -0.35
N SER A 10 3.75 -20.40 0.33
CA SER A 10 4.89 -20.63 1.24
C SER A 10 6.24 -20.60 0.53
N PHE A 11 6.30 -21.02 -0.72
CA PHE A 11 7.49 -20.92 -1.55
C PHE A 11 7.74 -19.48 -2.02
N VAL A 12 6.70 -18.79 -2.51
CA VAL A 12 6.80 -17.41 -3.02
C VAL A 12 7.21 -16.45 -1.90
N TRP A 13 6.52 -16.50 -0.76
CA TRP A 13 6.85 -15.70 0.44
C TRP A 13 7.89 -16.37 1.33
N GLY A 14 8.69 -17.25 0.74
CA GLY A 14 9.81 -17.88 1.40
C GLY A 14 11.00 -16.93 1.61
N PRO A 15 12.08 -17.44 2.26
CA PRO A 15 13.27 -16.63 2.56
C PRO A 15 13.86 -15.85 1.38
N PRO A 16 13.89 -16.38 0.13
CA PRO A 16 14.47 -15.64 -0.98
C PRO A 16 13.78 -14.30 -1.27
N LEU A 17 12.44 -14.27 -1.33
CA LEU A 17 11.70 -13.03 -1.58
C LEU A 17 11.79 -12.08 -0.38
N LEU A 18 11.67 -12.60 0.84
CA LEU A 18 11.80 -11.79 2.06
C LEU A 18 13.17 -11.12 2.17
N VAL A 19 14.23 -11.86 1.88
CA VAL A 19 15.60 -11.32 1.85
C VAL A 19 15.75 -10.28 0.75
N LEU A 20 15.18 -10.50 -0.42
CA LEU A 20 15.23 -9.55 -1.52
C LEU A 20 14.46 -8.27 -1.18
N LEU A 21 13.26 -8.36 -0.61
CA LEU A 21 12.44 -7.22 -0.19
C LEU A 21 13.14 -6.38 0.88
N VAL A 22 13.45 -7.00 2.01
CA VAL A 22 14.07 -6.31 3.14
C VAL A 22 15.50 -5.88 2.80
N GLY A 23 16.27 -6.73 2.12
CA GLY A 23 17.63 -6.44 1.69
C GLY A 23 17.71 -5.27 0.72
N THR A 24 16.79 -5.16 -0.25
CA THR A 24 16.70 -3.99 -1.14
C THR A 24 16.42 -2.73 -0.33
N GLY A 25 15.49 -2.77 0.63
CA GLY A 25 15.19 -1.64 1.50
C GLY A 25 16.38 -1.23 2.37
N ILE A 26 17.11 -2.17 2.95
CA ILE A 26 18.34 -1.92 3.72
C ILE A 26 19.41 -1.30 2.82
N MET A 27 19.66 -1.90 1.66
CA MET A 27 20.64 -1.39 0.69
C MET A 27 20.33 0.07 0.29
N LEU A 28 19.08 0.36 -0.04
CA LEU A 28 18.65 1.72 -0.40
C LEU A 28 18.76 2.67 0.79
N THR A 29 18.40 2.24 1.99
CA THR A 29 18.53 3.03 3.22
C THR A 29 19.98 3.46 3.45
N ILE A 30 20.94 2.53 3.30
CA ILE A 30 22.37 2.81 3.45
C ILE A 30 22.86 3.75 2.34
N ARG A 31 22.52 3.44 1.08
CA ARG A 31 22.97 4.25 -0.08
C ARG A 31 22.41 5.67 -0.10
N LEU A 32 21.22 5.88 0.47
CA LEU A 32 20.56 7.18 0.56
C LEU A 32 20.83 7.90 1.90
N GLY A 33 21.62 7.32 2.81
CA GLY A 33 22.01 7.92 4.07
C GLY A 33 20.84 8.17 5.02
N LEU A 34 20.01 7.15 5.28
CA LEU A 34 18.82 7.24 6.16
C LEU A 34 17.83 8.33 5.73
N LEU A 35 17.67 8.53 4.43
CA LEU A 35 16.82 9.58 3.85
C LEU A 35 15.40 9.58 4.44
N GLN A 36 14.81 8.40 4.65
CA GLN A 36 13.47 8.24 5.19
C GLN A 36 13.30 8.79 6.62
N VAL A 37 14.39 8.96 7.37
CA VAL A 37 14.39 9.62 8.69
C VAL A 37 14.70 11.10 8.54
N LEU A 38 15.83 11.42 7.91
CA LEU A 38 16.35 12.77 7.84
C LEU A 38 15.49 13.71 7.00
N LYS A 39 14.80 13.18 5.98
CA LYS A 39 13.95 13.96 5.07
C LYS A 39 12.47 13.79 5.29
N LEU A 40 12.05 13.03 6.32
CA LEU A 40 10.63 12.84 6.63
C LEU A 40 9.90 14.16 6.90
N PRO A 41 10.42 15.12 7.69
CA PRO A 41 9.75 16.40 7.89
C PRO A 41 9.58 17.18 6.59
N GLN A 42 10.60 17.17 5.71
CA GLN A 42 10.53 17.79 4.39
C GLN A 42 9.48 17.09 3.52
N ALA A 43 9.44 15.76 3.51
CA ALA A 43 8.48 14.96 2.76
C ALA A 43 7.03 15.24 3.19
N LEU A 44 6.77 15.31 4.50
CA LEU A 44 5.45 15.66 5.02
C LEU A 44 5.01 17.07 4.62
N LYS A 45 5.95 18.04 4.62
CA LYS A 45 5.66 19.39 4.13
C LYS A 45 5.32 19.39 2.64
N LEU A 46 6.02 18.62 1.83
CA LEU A 46 5.80 18.54 0.37
C LEU A 46 4.41 17.97 0.00
N ILE A 47 3.75 17.21 0.87
CA ILE A 47 2.38 16.74 0.63
C ILE A 47 1.44 17.91 0.27
N PHE A 48 1.58 19.04 0.95
CA PHE A 48 0.72 20.21 0.80
C PHE A 48 1.38 21.38 0.05
N CYS A 49 2.71 21.43 0.00
CA CYS A 49 3.48 22.56 -0.48
C CYS A 49 4.29 22.25 -1.76
N ALA A 50 4.08 21.12 -2.44
CA ALA A 50 4.74 20.83 -3.71
C ALA A 50 4.34 21.88 -4.77
N LYS A 51 5.30 22.38 -5.54
CA LYS A 51 5.09 23.49 -6.49
C LYS A 51 4.14 23.12 -7.65
N ASN A 52 3.99 21.84 -8.00
CA ASN A 52 3.13 21.33 -9.08
C ASN A 52 3.35 22.03 -10.44
N ASP A 53 4.56 22.43 -10.72
CA ASP A 53 4.97 23.23 -11.89
C ASP A 53 5.52 22.42 -13.06
N GLY A 54 5.52 21.10 -12.93
CA GLY A 54 6.02 20.17 -13.95
C GLY A 54 4.98 19.57 -14.88
N HIS A 55 5.45 18.72 -15.79
CA HIS A 55 4.60 17.87 -16.61
C HIS A 55 3.96 16.78 -15.75
N GLY A 56 2.69 16.46 -15.99
CA GLY A 56 1.94 15.43 -15.26
C GLY A 56 0.43 15.59 -15.43
N ASP A 57 -0.33 14.54 -15.10
CA ASP A 57 -1.79 14.52 -15.24
C ASP A 57 -2.51 15.01 -13.99
N VAL A 58 -1.88 14.83 -12.82
CA VAL A 58 -2.43 15.17 -11.50
C VAL A 58 -1.37 15.85 -10.62
N ASN A 59 -1.81 16.66 -9.64
CA ASN A 59 -0.86 17.24 -8.70
C ASN A 59 -0.32 16.18 -7.72
N SER A 60 0.81 16.47 -7.04
CA SER A 60 1.50 15.53 -6.14
C SER A 60 0.61 15.03 -5.01
N PHE A 61 -0.24 15.90 -4.44
CA PHE A 61 -1.21 15.49 -3.41
C PHE A 61 -2.24 14.49 -3.94
N LYS A 62 -2.81 14.73 -5.13
CA LYS A 62 -3.75 13.79 -5.75
C LYS A 62 -3.06 12.47 -6.13
N ALA A 63 -1.82 12.53 -6.59
CA ALA A 63 -1.02 11.33 -6.86
C ALA A 63 -0.80 10.51 -5.59
N LEU A 64 -0.42 11.16 -4.46
CA LEU A 64 -0.29 10.50 -3.16
C LEU A 64 -1.62 9.90 -2.69
N CYS A 65 -2.71 10.68 -2.72
CA CYS A 65 -4.03 10.16 -2.33
C CYS A 65 -4.45 8.98 -3.21
N THR A 66 -4.15 9.00 -4.51
CA THR A 66 -4.46 7.87 -5.41
C THR A 66 -3.57 6.66 -5.10
N ALA A 67 -2.30 6.85 -4.73
CA ALA A 67 -1.47 5.76 -4.23
C ALA A 67 -2.00 5.21 -2.90
N LEU A 68 -2.35 6.07 -1.95
CA LEU A 68 -2.97 5.68 -0.68
C LEU A 68 -4.33 4.99 -0.87
N THR A 69 -5.05 5.30 -1.93
CA THR A 69 -6.29 4.60 -2.31
C THR A 69 -6.06 3.10 -2.47
N ALA A 70 -4.95 2.72 -3.10
CA ALA A 70 -4.62 1.32 -3.31
C ALA A 70 -4.02 0.65 -2.07
N THR A 71 -3.23 1.39 -1.29
CA THR A 71 -2.49 0.86 -0.15
C THR A 71 -3.33 0.81 1.12
N VAL A 72 -4.05 1.90 1.46
CA VAL A 72 -4.91 1.95 2.66
C VAL A 72 -6.21 1.20 2.37
N GLY A 73 -6.22 -0.08 2.68
CA GLY A 73 -7.29 -1.02 2.34
C GLY A 73 -7.57 -2.06 3.43
N THR A 74 -8.05 -3.22 3.01
CA THR A 74 -8.25 -4.35 3.93
C THR A 74 -6.95 -4.82 4.57
N GLY A 75 -5.79 -4.56 3.96
CA GLY A 75 -4.48 -4.86 4.52
C GLY A 75 -4.26 -4.25 5.91
N ASN A 76 -4.67 -3.00 6.11
CA ASN A 76 -4.52 -2.28 7.36
C ASN A 76 -5.43 -2.77 8.49
N ILE A 77 -6.50 -3.45 8.18
CA ILE A 77 -7.53 -3.92 9.12
C ILE A 77 -7.47 -5.44 9.23
N VAL A 78 -7.86 -6.13 8.16
CA VAL A 78 -7.92 -7.59 8.07
C VAL A 78 -6.51 -8.18 8.02
N GLY A 79 -5.60 -7.56 7.24
CA GLY A 79 -4.22 -8.01 7.09
C GLY A 79 -3.43 -7.96 8.40
N VAL A 80 -3.56 -6.87 9.18
CA VAL A 80 -2.93 -6.75 10.50
C VAL A 80 -3.48 -7.83 11.46
N ALA A 81 -4.79 -8.02 11.48
CA ALA A 81 -5.42 -9.05 12.31
C ALA A 81 -4.93 -10.46 11.94
N THR A 82 -4.84 -10.78 10.64
CA THR A 82 -4.31 -12.08 10.18
C THR A 82 -2.82 -12.24 10.48
N ALA A 83 -2.02 -11.17 10.42
CA ALA A 83 -0.60 -11.20 10.78
C ALA A 83 -0.42 -11.54 12.26
N ILE A 84 -1.16 -10.85 13.14
CA ILE A 84 -1.11 -11.07 14.59
C ILE A 84 -1.67 -12.46 14.95
N LYS A 85 -2.73 -12.91 14.25
CA LYS A 85 -3.28 -14.26 14.46
C LYS A 85 -2.27 -15.35 14.10
N ALA A 86 -1.54 -15.19 13.03
CA ALA A 86 -0.56 -16.18 12.55
C ALA A 86 0.78 -16.10 13.31
N GLY A 87 1.30 -14.89 13.50
CA GLY A 87 2.64 -14.64 14.02
C GLY A 87 2.71 -14.13 15.47
N GLY A 88 1.56 -13.99 16.14
CA GLY A 88 1.49 -13.35 17.45
C GLY A 88 1.70 -11.83 17.41
N PRO A 89 1.71 -11.15 18.56
CA PRO A 89 1.93 -9.70 18.66
C PRO A 89 3.24 -9.24 18.03
N GLY A 90 4.28 -10.08 18.03
CA GLY A 90 5.57 -9.80 17.41
C GLY A 90 5.52 -9.54 15.91
N ALA A 91 4.49 -10.01 15.20
CA ALA A 91 4.29 -9.70 13.79
C ALA A 91 4.19 -8.19 13.54
N LEU A 92 3.62 -7.41 14.47
CA LEU A 92 3.52 -5.96 14.36
C LEU A 92 4.91 -5.29 14.37
N PHE A 93 5.85 -5.77 15.17
CA PHE A 93 7.23 -5.30 15.14
C PHE A 93 7.88 -5.50 13.76
N TRP A 94 7.70 -6.67 13.17
CA TRP A 94 8.25 -6.99 11.86
C TRP A 94 7.57 -6.19 10.73
N MET A 95 6.29 -5.81 10.89
CA MET A 95 5.62 -4.84 10.02
C MET A 95 6.29 -3.46 10.09
N TRP A 96 6.62 -2.97 11.29
CA TRP A 96 7.34 -1.70 11.47
C TRP A 96 8.71 -1.72 10.80
N LEU A 97 9.46 -2.80 10.99
CA LEU A 97 10.78 -2.95 10.39
C LEU A 97 10.70 -2.98 8.85
N ALA A 98 9.74 -3.73 8.30
CA ALA A 98 9.49 -3.78 6.88
C ALA A 98 9.09 -2.42 6.32
N ALA A 99 8.23 -1.68 7.00
CA ALA A 99 7.83 -0.33 6.60
C ALA A 99 8.97 0.67 6.69
N PHE A 100 9.78 0.62 7.72
CA PHE A 100 10.95 1.49 7.88
C PHE A 100 11.90 1.39 6.69
N PHE A 101 12.27 0.18 6.29
CA PHE A 101 13.10 -0.02 5.10
C PHE A 101 12.28 0.16 3.81
N GLY A 102 11.01 -0.18 3.83
CA GLY A 102 10.06 0.01 2.73
C GLY A 102 9.89 1.46 2.31
N MET A 103 10.02 2.42 3.23
CA MET A 103 9.98 3.86 2.89
C MET A 103 11.10 4.24 1.90
N ALA A 104 12.32 3.74 2.09
CA ALA A 104 13.42 3.97 1.14
C ALA A 104 13.17 3.27 -0.20
N THR A 105 12.57 2.08 -0.18
CA THR A 105 12.16 1.38 -1.38
C THR A 105 11.09 2.15 -2.14
N LYS A 106 10.04 2.61 -1.48
CA LYS A 106 8.95 3.41 -2.05
C LYS A 106 9.47 4.71 -2.66
N TYR A 107 10.42 5.38 -1.97
CA TYR A 107 11.10 6.55 -2.51
C TYR A 107 11.77 6.24 -3.86
N ALA A 108 12.57 5.17 -3.91
CA ALA A 108 13.31 4.79 -5.11
C ALA A 108 12.39 4.40 -6.27
N GLU A 109 11.35 3.60 -6.01
CA GLU A 109 10.35 3.20 -6.99
C GLU A 109 9.68 4.40 -7.66
N CYS A 110 9.20 5.34 -6.86
CA CYS A 110 8.45 6.49 -7.35
C CYS A 110 9.36 7.52 -8.02
N LEU A 111 10.61 7.68 -7.56
CA LEU A 111 11.62 8.46 -8.25
C LEU A 111 11.90 7.91 -9.65
N LEU A 112 12.16 6.59 -9.77
CA LEU A 112 12.42 5.95 -11.06
C LEU A 112 11.20 6.02 -11.99
N ALA A 113 10.00 5.91 -11.47
CA ALA A 113 8.77 6.00 -12.25
C ALA A 113 8.60 7.39 -12.89
N VAL A 114 8.91 8.46 -12.17
CA VAL A 114 8.91 9.82 -12.72
C VAL A 114 10.06 10.03 -13.71
N LYS A 115 11.25 9.52 -13.41
CA LYS A 115 12.44 9.64 -14.26
C LYS A 115 12.25 9.00 -15.63
N TYR A 116 11.63 7.82 -15.68
CA TYR A 116 11.51 7.02 -16.90
C TYR A 116 10.07 6.97 -17.47
N ARG A 117 9.19 7.87 -17.03
CA ARG A 117 7.83 7.99 -17.55
C ARG A 117 7.80 8.37 -19.03
N THR A 118 6.73 8.00 -19.69
CA THR A 118 6.46 8.27 -21.10
C THR A 118 5.08 8.88 -21.27
N VAL A 119 4.75 9.31 -22.49
CA VAL A 119 3.42 9.79 -22.84
C VAL A 119 2.75 8.72 -23.72
N ASP A 120 1.53 8.34 -23.40
CA ASP A 120 0.75 7.39 -24.19
C ASP A 120 0.18 8.01 -25.47
N ALA A 121 -0.45 7.19 -26.31
CA ALA A 121 -1.04 7.66 -27.57
C ALA A 121 -2.23 8.63 -27.37
N ASN A 122 -2.78 8.72 -26.16
CA ASN A 122 -3.85 9.67 -25.80
C ASN A 122 -3.30 10.96 -25.17
N GLY A 123 -1.99 11.11 -25.04
CA GLY A 123 -1.34 12.26 -24.42
C GLY A 123 -1.29 12.20 -22.88
N ASN A 124 -1.64 11.08 -22.25
CA ASN A 124 -1.56 10.91 -20.81
C ASN A 124 -0.19 10.37 -20.40
N ILE A 125 0.21 10.66 -19.17
CA ILE A 125 1.46 10.14 -18.59
C ILE A 125 1.30 8.66 -18.25
N SER A 126 2.27 7.86 -18.69
CA SER A 126 2.42 6.44 -18.34
C SER A 126 3.80 6.18 -17.77
N GLY A 127 3.86 5.46 -16.65
CA GLY A 127 5.10 5.11 -15.97
C GLY A 127 4.91 3.93 -15.03
N GLY A 128 5.96 3.61 -14.30
CA GLY A 128 6.00 2.48 -13.38
C GLY A 128 7.10 1.47 -13.73
N PRO A 129 7.12 0.30 -13.07
CA PRO A 129 8.19 -0.69 -13.24
C PRO A 129 8.43 -1.10 -14.67
N MET A 130 7.38 -1.34 -15.46
CA MET A 130 7.50 -1.73 -16.85
C MET A 130 8.31 -0.73 -17.67
N TYR A 131 8.17 0.56 -17.39
CA TYR A 131 8.88 1.61 -18.11
C TYR A 131 10.30 1.80 -17.61
N TYR A 132 10.57 1.83 -16.30
CA TYR A 132 11.95 1.95 -15.85
C TYR A 132 12.78 0.66 -16.02
N ILE A 133 12.15 -0.50 -16.07
CA ILE A 133 12.81 -1.74 -16.50
C ILE A 133 13.23 -1.61 -17.97
N GLN A 134 12.32 -1.25 -18.87
CA GLN A 134 12.61 -1.20 -20.29
C GLN A 134 13.51 -0.02 -20.68
N ASN A 135 13.27 1.18 -20.12
CA ASN A 135 13.98 2.40 -20.48
C ASN A 135 15.25 2.61 -19.64
N GLY A 136 15.29 2.12 -18.42
CA GLY A 136 16.43 2.25 -17.51
C GLY A 136 17.46 1.13 -17.64
N LEU A 137 17.02 -0.14 -17.76
CA LEU A 137 17.93 -1.27 -17.93
C LEU A 137 18.20 -1.60 -19.41
N GLY A 138 17.32 -1.17 -20.31
CA GLY A 138 17.44 -1.39 -21.75
C GLY A 138 16.41 -2.37 -22.32
N LYS A 139 16.25 -2.33 -23.65
CA LYS A 139 15.21 -3.09 -24.38
C LYS A 139 15.31 -4.61 -24.21
N GLN A 140 16.48 -5.14 -23.91
CA GLN A 140 16.70 -6.56 -23.64
C GLN A 140 15.96 -7.07 -22.40
N TYR A 141 15.62 -6.18 -21.45
CA TYR A 141 14.87 -6.50 -20.25
C TYR A 141 13.34 -6.39 -20.42
N LYS A 142 12.85 -6.19 -21.66
CA LYS A 142 11.41 -6.18 -21.96
C LYS A 142 10.67 -7.42 -21.42
N PRO A 143 11.21 -8.66 -21.46
CA PRO A 143 10.53 -9.81 -20.86
C PRO A 143 10.26 -9.63 -19.36
N LEU A 144 11.18 -9.01 -18.62
CA LEU A 144 11.00 -8.70 -17.19
C LEU A 144 9.89 -7.67 -16.97
N ALA A 145 9.82 -6.63 -17.81
CA ALA A 145 8.74 -5.64 -17.80
C ALA A 145 7.38 -6.27 -18.15
N THR A 146 7.35 -7.18 -19.11
CA THR A 146 6.14 -7.96 -19.47
C THR A 146 5.68 -8.82 -18.32
N MET A 147 6.60 -9.52 -17.64
CA MET A 147 6.31 -10.34 -16.46
C MET A 147 5.68 -9.52 -15.35
N PHE A 148 6.22 -8.32 -15.05
CA PHE A 148 5.61 -7.39 -14.10
C PHE A 148 4.17 -7.05 -14.47
N CYS A 149 3.91 -6.69 -15.74
CA CYS A 149 2.57 -6.32 -16.21
C CYS A 149 1.58 -7.48 -16.11
N VAL A 150 1.99 -8.70 -16.48
CA VAL A 150 1.13 -9.89 -16.37
C VAL A 150 0.71 -10.11 -14.91
N PHE A 151 1.65 -10.09 -13.97
CA PHE A 151 1.32 -10.25 -12.56
C PHE A 151 0.51 -9.05 -12.02
N GLY A 152 0.79 -7.82 -12.48
CA GLY A 152 0.01 -6.64 -12.12
C GLY A 152 -1.46 -6.73 -12.56
N ILE A 153 -1.73 -7.26 -13.77
CA ILE A 153 -3.09 -7.52 -14.24
C ILE A 153 -3.76 -8.62 -13.41
N MET A 154 -3.02 -9.68 -13.09
CA MET A 154 -3.53 -10.76 -12.24
C MET A 154 -3.88 -10.26 -10.82
N CYS A 155 -3.03 -9.41 -10.22
CA CYS A 155 -3.30 -8.76 -8.93
C CYS A 155 -4.55 -7.88 -9.00
N ALA A 156 -4.69 -7.08 -10.06
CA ALA A 156 -5.86 -6.22 -10.25
C ALA A 156 -7.15 -7.02 -10.43
N TYR A 157 -7.13 -8.08 -11.26
CA TYR A 157 -8.33 -8.85 -11.59
C TYR A 157 -8.72 -9.88 -10.53
N PHE A 158 -7.75 -10.64 -10.02
CA PHE A 158 -8.01 -11.84 -9.21
C PHE A 158 -7.47 -11.74 -7.77
N GLY A 159 -6.71 -10.70 -7.47
CA GLY A 159 -6.02 -10.56 -6.20
C GLY A 159 -6.57 -9.43 -5.34
N VAL A 160 -5.63 -8.68 -4.82
CA VAL A 160 -5.82 -7.53 -3.92
C VAL A 160 -6.75 -6.47 -4.52
N GLY A 161 -6.76 -6.32 -5.85
CA GLY A 161 -7.50 -5.26 -6.53
C GLY A 161 -9.02 -5.46 -6.58
N THR A 162 -9.52 -6.70 -6.48
CA THR A 162 -10.95 -6.99 -6.59
C THR A 162 -11.44 -7.90 -5.48
N PHE A 163 -11.15 -9.20 -5.58
CA PHE A 163 -11.87 -10.22 -4.81
C PHE A 163 -11.68 -10.09 -3.31
N ALA A 164 -10.46 -9.84 -2.84
CA ALA A 164 -10.19 -9.68 -1.42
C ALA A 164 -10.95 -8.49 -0.82
N GLN A 165 -11.02 -7.37 -1.55
CA GLN A 165 -11.73 -6.17 -1.12
C GLN A 165 -13.24 -6.37 -1.16
N VAL A 166 -13.76 -6.88 -2.27
CA VAL A 166 -15.20 -7.12 -2.46
C VAL A 166 -15.74 -8.07 -1.39
N ASN A 167 -15.04 -9.18 -1.14
CA ASN A 167 -15.44 -10.15 -0.11
C ASN A 167 -15.45 -9.51 1.28
N SER A 168 -14.42 -8.72 1.62
CA SER A 168 -14.36 -8.06 2.92
C SER A 168 -15.50 -7.06 3.13
N ILE A 169 -15.87 -6.28 2.07
CA ILE A 169 -17.02 -5.38 2.11
C ILE A 169 -18.32 -6.15 2.36
N VAL A 170 -18.52 -7.22 1.60
CA VAL A 170 -19.74 -8.01 1.66
C VAL A 170 -19.89 -8.71 3.01
N GLU A 171 -18.81 -9.28 3.52
CA GLU A 171 -18.77 -9.95 4.82
C GLU A 171 -19.12 -8.99 5.97
N ILE A 172 -18.41 -7.85 6.06
CA ILE A 172 -18.64 -6.89 7.15
C ILE A 172 -20.04 -6.26 7.05
N THR A 173 -20.53 -6.00 5.85
CA THR A 173 -21.87 -5.44 5.63
C THR A 173 -22.96 -6.43 6.05
N LYS A 174 -22.75 -7.71 5.80
CA LYS A 174 -23.66 -8.78 6.25
C LYS A 174 -23.64 -8.91 7.78
N ILE A 175 -22.45 -8.92 8.40
CA ILE A 175 -22.29 -9.07 9.85
C ILE A 175 -22.85 -7.85 10.59
N SER A 176 -22.52 -6.63 10.17
CA SER A 176 -22.84 -5.41 10.93
C SER A 176 -24.20 -4.83 10.62
N ALA A 177 -24.69 -4.97 9.38
CA ALA A 177 -25.94 -4.34 8.91
C ALA A 177 -27.02 -5.37 8.49
N GLY A 178 -26.72 -6.67 8.45
CA GLY A 178 -27.65 -7.70 8.00
C GLY A 178 -28.02 -7.63 6.51
N ILE A 179 -27.31 -6.86 5.70
CA ILE A 179 -27.65 -6.64 4.28
C ILE A 179 -27.22 -7.88 3.49
N PRO A 180 -28.12 -8.45 2.66
CA PRO A 180 -27.79 -9.60 1.83
C PRO A 180 -26.65 -9.29 0.84
N VAL A 181 -25.78 -10.29 0.62
CA VAL A 181 -24.60 -10.25 -0.27
C VAL A 181 -24.90 -9.64 -1.64
N LEU A 182 -26.04 -10.01 -2.23
CA LEU A 182 -26.46 -9.55 -3.56
C LEU A 182 -26.63 -8.03 -3.65
N TYR A 183 -27.29 -7.42 -2.67
CA TYR A 183 -27.53 -5.96 -2.69
C TYR A 183 -26.26 -5.16 -2.49
N THR A 184 -25.39 -5.61 -1.58
CA THR A 184 -24.06 -5.00 -1.38
C THR A 184 -23.22 -5.14 -2.66
N GLY A 185 -23.23 -6.30 -3.31
CA GLY A 185 -22.49 -6.54 -4.54
C GLY A 185 -22.97 -5.65 -5.70
N ILE A 186 -24.29 -5.50 -5.88
CA ILE A 186 -24.86 -4.62 -6.92
C ILE A 186 -24.48 -3.15 -6.65
N ALA A 187 -24.69 -2.66 -5.42
CA ALA A 187 -24.37 -1.28 -5.05
C ALA A 187 -22.88 -0.96 -5.26
N LEU A 188 -22.00 -1.87 -4.82
CA LEU A 188 -20.55 -1.75 -4.99
C LEU A 188 -20.17 -1.71 -6.48
N THR A 189 -20.72 -2.60 -7.30
CA THR A 189 -20.45 -2.66 -8.74
C THR A 189 -20.84 -1.36 -9.44
N ILE A 190 -22.01 -0.81 -9.13
CA ILE A 190 -22.47 0.49 -9.68
C ILE A 190 -21.52 1.62 -9.28
N LEU A 191 -21.13 1.70 -8.00
CA LEU A 191 -20.22 2.73 -7.51
C LEU A 191 -18.83 2.63 -8.16
N VAL A 192 -18.29 1.42 -8.26
CA VAL A 192 -17.00 1.18 -8.93
C VAL A 192 -17.07 1.59 -10.40
N ALA A 193 -18.13 1.18 -11.12
CA ALA A 193 -18.31 1.52 -12.53
C ALA A 193 -18.39 3.05 -12.73
N ALA A 194 -19.15 3.74 -11.89
CA ALA A 194 -19.35 5.18 -11.98
C ALA A 194 -18.03 5.98 -11.86
N VAL A 195 -17.09 5.47 -11.05
CA VAL A 195 -15.81 6.15 -10.84
C VAL A 195 -14.77 5.72 -11.87
N THR A 196 -14.66 4.41 -12.16
CA THR A 196 -13.57 3.85 -12.99
C THR A 196 -13.74 4.19 -14.47
N ILE A 197 -14.97 4.34 -14.97
CA ILE A 197 -15.22 4.76 -16.36
C ILE A 197 -14.58 6.12 -16.66
N GLY A 198 -14.53 7.03 -15.70
CA GLY A 198 -13.88 8.34 -15.83
C GLY A 198 -12.35 8.34 -15.83
N GLY A 199 -11.71 7.18 -15.61
CA GLY A 199 -10.26 6.99 -15.60
C GLY A 199 -9.53 7.70 -14.46
N LEU A 200 -8.21 7.93 -14.61
CA LEU A 200 -7.34 8.48 -13.57
C LEU A 200 -7.88 9.78 -12.94
N LYS A 201 -8.37 10.73 -13.74
CA LYS A 201 -8.84 12.02 -13.24
C LYS A 201 -10.04 11.86 -12.29
N SER A 202 -10.96 10.96 -12.62
CA SER A 202 -12.12 10.63 -11.77
C SER A 202 -11.66 9.93 -10.48
N ILE A 203 -10.84 8.90 -10.61
CA ILE A 203 -10.27 8.16 -9.46
C ILE A 203 -9.51 9.12 -8.54
N ALA A 204 -8.61 9.94 -9.06
CA ALA A 204 -7.82 10.88 -8.28
C ALA A 204 -8.69 11.96 -7.58
N THR A 205 -9.80 12.37 -8.20
CA THR A 205 -10.73 13.33 -7.61
C THR A 205 -11.51 12.71 -6.44
N VAL A 206 -11.97 11.47 -6.59
CA VAL A 206 -12.63 10.74 -5.50
C VAL A 206 -11.64 10.45 -4.38
N SER A 207 -10.45 9.92 -4.72
CA SER A 207 -9.38 9.58 -3.78
C SER A 207 -8.96 10.77 -2.93
N SER A 208 -8.74 11.94 -3.54
CA SER A 208 -8.29 13.14 -2.83
C SER A 208 -9.29 13.68 -1.79
N LYS A 209 -10.56 13.27 -1.89
CA LYS A 209 -11.62 13.63 -0.93
C LYS A 209 -11.84 12.52 0.11
N VAL A 210 -11.90 11.28 -0.35
CA VAL A 210 -12.26 10.13 0.48
C VAL A 210 -11.09 9.72 1.38
N VAL A 211 -9.86 9.60 0.83
CA VAL A 211 -8.71 9.05 1.56
C VAL A 211 -8.35 9.85 2.82
N PRO A 212 -8.22 11.19 2.80
CA PRO A 212 -7.93 11.92 4.02
C PRO A 212 -9.04 11.76 5.08
N GLY A 213 -10.31 11.81 4.64
CA GLY A 213 -11.45 11.66 5.53
C GLY A 213 -11.52 10.29 6.18
N MET A 214 -11.39 9.21 5.40
CA MET A 214 -11.40 7.84 5.93
C MET A 214 -10.22 7.56 6.88
N ALA A 215 -9.02 8.07 6.54
CA ALA A 215 -7.85 7.88 7.39
C ALA A 215 -8.01 8.58 8.73
N VAL A 216 -8.54 9.81 8.75
CA VAL A 216 -8.82 10.56 9.99
C VAL A 216 -9.90 9.86 10.83
N ILE A 217 -11.01 9.44 10.24
CA ILE A 217 -12.09 8.73 10.95
C ILE A 217 -11.54 7.46 11.59
N TYR A 218 -10.79 6.65 10.82
CA TYR A 218 -10.23 5.41 11.33
C TYR A 218 -9.20 5.64 12.44
N PHE A 219 -8.30 6.62 12.24
CA PHE A 219 -7.31 7.01 13.24
C PHE A 219 -7.99 7.47 14.55
N LEU A 220 -8.98 8.34 14.50
CA LEU A 220 -9.70 8.81 15.69
C LEU A 220 -10.46 7.69 16.40
N THR A 221 -11.04 6.76 15.63
CA THR A 221 -11.74 5.59 16.20
C THR A 221 -10.75 4.68 16.94
N THR A 222 -9.64 4.32 16.32
CA THR A 222 -8.62 3.47 16.94
C THR A 222 -7.91 4.19 18.09
N LEU A 223 -7.68 5.49 17.99
CA LEU A 223 -7.19 6.31 19.11
C LEU A 223 -8.16 6.26 20.29
N GLY A 224 -9.46 6.33 20.05
CA GLY A 224 -10.47 6.16 21.08
C GLY A 224 -10.38 4.79 21.77
N ILE A 225 -10.11 3.71 21.04
CA ILE A 225 -9.85 2.38 21.63
C ILE A 225 -8.62 2.44 22.55
N LEU A 226 -7.50 3.01 22.06
CA LEU A 226 -6.26 3.10 22.84
C LEU A 226 -6.43 3.97 24.09
N ILE A 227 -7.25 5.02 24.05
CA ILE A 227 -7.58 5.85 25.21
C ILE A 227 -8.43 5.06 26.20
N ALA A 228 -9.42 4.29 25.72
CA ALA A 228 -10.28 3.46 26.59
C ALA A 228 -9.48 2.37 27.33
N PHE A 229 -8.38 1.90 26.75
CA PHE A 229 -7.48 0.89 27.33
C PHE A 229 -6.07 1.46 27.60
N ALA A 230 -5.96 2.74 27.97
CA ALA A 230 -4.68 3.44 28.07
C ALA A 230 -3.69 2.75 29.02
N ASP A 231 -4.16 2.20 30.11
CA ASP A 231 -3.34 1.49 31.11
C ASP A 231 -2.65 0.25 30.54
N GLN A 232 -3.20 -0.35 29.47
CA GLN A 232 -2.67 -1.54 28.83
C GLN A 232 -1.70 -1.23 27.69
N VAL A 233 -1.66 0.01 27.17
CA VAL A 233 -0.83 0.39 26.04
C VAL A 233 0.68 0.15 26.28
N PRO A 234 1.28 0.53 27.42
CA PRO A 234 2.69 0.25 27.68
C PRO A 234 3.01 -1.24 27.68
N ALA A 235 2.16 -2.06 28.28
CA ALA A 235 2.31 -3.52 28.30
C ALA A 235 2.14 -4.14 26.91
N ALA A 236 1.21 -3.62 26.10
CA ALA A 236 1.01 -4.06 24.73
C ALA A 236 2.23 -3.77 23.85
N VAL A 237 2.83 -2.59 23.95
CA VAL A 237 4.07 -2.24 23.23
C VAL A 237 5.23 -3.13 23.67
N ALA A 238 5.40 -3.36 24.96
CA ALA A 238 6.41 -4.27 25.48
C ALA A 238 6.21 -5.70 24.94
N LEU A 239 4.96 -6.19 24.94
CA LEU A 239 4.60 -7.50 24.40
C LEU A 239 4.93 -7.62 22.89
N VAL A 240 4.69 -6.58 22.10
CA VAL A 240 5.04 -6.54 20.67
C VAL A 240 6.55 -6.74 20.49
N ILE A 241 7.36 -6.01 21.26
CA ILE A 241 8.82 -6.08 21.15
C ILE A 241 9.34 -7.43 21.64
N GLU A 242 8.88 -7.91 22.78
CA GLU A 242 9.30 -9.18 23.37
C GLU A 242 8.92 -10.36 22.45
N SER A 243 7.67 -10.41 21.99
CA SER A 243 7.17 -11.47 21.12
C SER A 243 7.83 -11.50 19.73
N ALA A 244 8.47 -10.41 19.30
CA ALA A 244 9.19 -10.38 18.04
C ALA A 244 10.47 -11.25 18.06
N PHE A 245 11.05 -11.50 19.22
CA PHE A 245 12.34 -12.20 19.38
C PHE A 245 12.25 -13.46 20.28
N THR A 246 11.08 -13.75 20.84
CA THR A 246 10.86 -14.92 21.71
C THR A 246 9.79 -15.83 21.11
N THR A 247 9.84 -17.11 21.49
CA THR A 247 8.77 -18.06 21.17
C THR A 247 7.62 -17.83 22.16
N THR A 248 6.44 -17.45 21.68
CA THR A 248 5.24 -17.20 22.52
C THR A 248 4.60 -18.49 23.09
N ALA A 249 5.34 -19.60 23.14
CA ALA A 249 4.88 -20.87 23.68
C ALA A 249 4.45 -20.83 25.16
N ALA A 250 4.72 -19.76 25.90
CA ALA A 250 4.51 -19.68 27.33
C ALA A 250 3.16 -19.04 27.77
N GLN A 251 2.40 -18.43 26.84
CA GLN A 251 1.17 -17.71 27.21
C GLN A 251 -0.09 -18.28 26.54
N GLY A 252 -0.47 -19.50 26.92
CA GLY A 252 -1.83 -19.99 26.76
C GLY A 252 -2.25 -20.37 25.34
N GLY A 253 -1.95 -21.60 24.90
CA GLY A 253 -2.71 -22.32 23.86
C GLY A 253 -2.43 -21.96 22.41
N PHE A 254 -1.57 -21.02 22.11
CA PHE A 254 -1.15 -20.72 20.73
C PHE A 254 -0.06 -21.71 20.32
N LEU A 255 -0.32 -22.54 19.31
CA LEU A 255 0.65 -23.42 18.68
C LEU A 255 1.81 -22.57 18.12
N GLY A 256 2.86 -22.46 18.93
CA GLY A 256 4.21 -22.00 18.63
C GLY A 256 4.41 -21.06 17.44
N ALA A 257 3.94 -19.81 17.53
CA ALA A 257 4.43 -18.79 16.63
C ALA A 257 5.95 -18.67 16.86
N THR A 258 6.73 -19.23 15.94
CA THR A 258 8.18 -19.06 15.97
C THR A 258 8.52 -17.63 15.54
N VAL A 259 9.69 -17.14 15.96
CA VAL A 259 10.22 -15.84 15.47
C VAL A 259 10.16 -15.76 13.94
N MET A 260 10.44 -16.86 13.25
CA MET A 260 10.35 -16.95 11.79
C MET A 260 8.92 -16.71 11.29
N LEU A 261 7.90 -17.24 11.96
CA LEU A 261 6.51 -17.07 11.57
C LEU A 261 6.04 -15.63 11.84
N ALA A 262 6.43 -15.04 12.97
CA ALA A 262 6.17 -13.63 13.27
C ALA A 262 6.81 -12.70 12.22
N MET A 263 8.08 -12.96 11.87
CA MET A 263 8.81 -12.23 10.83
C MET A 263 8.12 -12.36 9.48
N ARG A 264 7.84 -13.57 9.02
CA ARG A 264 7.19 -13.84 7.74
C ARG A 264 5.82 -13.18 7.66
N SER A 265 4.98 -13.40 8.67
CA SER A 265 3.62 -12.83 8.70
C SER A 265 3.64 -11.31 8.75
N GLY A 266 4.51 -10.73 9.60
CA GLY A 266 4.66 -9.29 9.72
C GLY A 266 5.18 -8.64 8.43
N VAL A 267 6.27 -9.16 7.84
CA VAL A 267 6.82 -8.61 6.60
C VAL A 267 5.84 -8.76 5.44
N ALA A 268 5.26 -9.96 5.24
CA ALA A 268 4.35 -10.23 4.15
C ALA A 268 3.10 -9.33 4.22
N ARG A 269 2.46 -9.23 5.39
CA ARG A 269 1.26 -8.39 5.57
C ARG A 269 1.58 -6.90 5.60
N GLY A 270 2.76 -6.50 6.11
CA GLY A 270 3.24 -5.13 6.01
C GLY A 270 3.43 -4.68 4.57
N VAL A 271 4.11 -5.49 3.75
CA VAL A 271 4.31 -5.23 2.31
C VAL A 271 2.98 -5.30 1.54
N PHE A 272 2.10 -6.24 1.89
CA PHE A 272 0.76 -6.31 1.31
C PHE A 272 -0.04 -5.01 1.54
N SER A 273 0.09 -4.40 2.72
CA SER A 273 -0.59 -3.15 3.07
C SER A 273 0.04 -1.96 2.35
N ASN A 274 1.32 -1.70 2.56
CA ASN A 274 1.99 -0.48 2.09
C ASN A 274 2.53 -0.56 0.65
N GLU A 275 2.53 -1.74 0.04
CA GLU A 275 2.99 -2.01 -1.34
C GLU A 275 4.45 -1.62 -1.62
N SER A 276 5.31 -1.47 -0.61
CA SER A 276 6.72 -1.12 -0.82
C SER A 276 7.50 -2.30 -1.39
N GLY A 277 8.08 -2.13 -2.56
CA GLY A 277 8.79 -3.20 -3.28
C GLY A 277 7.90 -4.00 -4.23
N LEU A 278 6.59 -3.79 -4.23
CA LEU A 278 5.68 -4.44 -5.18
C LEU A 278 5.68 -3.78 -6.57
N GLY A 279 6.02 -2.47 -6.65
CA GLY A 279 6.04 -1.74 -7.91
C GLY A 279 4.68 -1.20 -8.37
N SER A 280 3.63 -1.34 -7.59
CA SER A 280 2.27 -0.86 -7.92
C SER A 280 2.14 0.66 -7.77
N ALA A 281 2.47 1.21 -6.62
CA ALA A 281 2.37 2.64 -6.34
C ALA A 281 3.14 3.57 -7.30
N PRO A 282 4.34 3.22 -7.82
CA PRO A 282 5.04 4.02 -8.82
C PRO A 282 4.24 4.25 -10.11
N ILE A 283 3.28 3.39 -10.44
CA ILE A 283 2.43 3.54 -11.63
C ILE A 283 1.63 4.86 -11.58
N VAL A 284 1.06 5.21 -10.42
CA VAL A 284 0.34 6.49 -10.27
C VAL A 284 1.28 7.64 -9.93
N ALA A 285 2.37 7.38 -9.21
CA ALA A 285 3.36 8.41 -8.90
C ALA A 285 3.98 9.04 -10.16
N ALA A 286 4.13 8.27 -11.23
CA ALA A 286 4.59 8.76 -12.53
C ALA A 286 3.71 9.88 -13.12
N ALA A 287 2.39 9.86 -12.83
CA ALA A 287 1.45 10.86 -13.33
C ALA A 287 1.48 12.19 -12.55
N ALA A 288 2.26 12.30 -11.49
CA ALA A 288 2.37 13.51 -10.69
C ALA A 288 3.02 14.67 -11.47
N LYS A 289 2.50 15.88 -11.26
CA LYS A 289 3.08 17.13 -11.79
C LYS A 289 4.31 17.50 -10.99
N THR A 290 5.48 17.22 -11.53
CA THR A 290 6.77 17.59 -10.94
C THR A 290 7.86 17.61 -12.01
N ASN A 291 8.84 18.48 -11.83
CA ASN A 291 10.09 18.52 -12.61
C ASN A 291 11.18 17.65 -11.95
N TRP A 292 11.03 17.32 -10.68
CA TRP A 292 12.05 16.63 -9.92
C TRP A 292 11.59 15.22 -9.50
N PRO A 293 12.15 14.16 -10.07
CA PRO A 293 11.83 12.77 -9.70
C PRO A 293 11.96 12.50 -8.20
N ALA A 294 12.99 13.07 -7.56
CA ALA A 294 13.24 12.92 -6.14
C ALA A 294 12.17 13.58 -5.26
N GLU A 295 11.56 14.69 -5.70
CA GLU A 295 10.46 15.34 -4.99
C GLU A 295 9.26 14.41 -4.86
N GLN A 296 8.83 13.80 -5.97
CA GLN A 296 7.73 12.84 -5.94
C GLN A 296 8.10 11.57 -5.15
N GLY A 297 9.36 11.15 -5.19
CA GLY A 297 9.85 10.07 -4.33
C GLY A 297 9.64 10.39 -2.84
N LEU A 298 10.01 11.61 -2.39
CA LEU A 298 9.78 12.07 -1.01
C LEU A 298 8.30 12.07 -0.65
N VAL A 299 7.44 12.62 -1.50
CA VAL A 299 5.99 12.62 -1.26
C VAL A 299 5.48 11.18 -1.15
N SER A 300 5.87 10.30 -2.05
CA SER A 300 5.37 8.93 -2.10
C SER A 300 5.83 8.07 -0.92
N MET A 301 7.04 8.28 -0.36
CA MET A 301 7.49 7.51 0.79
C MET A 301 6.65 7.76 2.05
N THR A 302 6.00 8.94 2.15
CA THR A 302 5.08 9.24 3.25
C THR A 302 3.86 8.34 3.24
N GLY A 303 3.49 7.77 2.09
CA GLY A 303 2.42 6.79 1.97
C GLY A 303 2.70 5.55 2.83
N THR A 304 3.92 4.99 2.79
CA THR A 304 4.31 3.86 3.63
C THR A 304 4.32 4.22 5.12
N PHE A 305 4.75 5.45 5.46
CA PHE A 305 4.71 5.95 6.82
C PHE A 305 3.27 6.04 7.35
N ILE A 306 2.37 6.66 6.60
CA ILE A 306 0.96 6.83 6.99
C ILE A 306 0.27 5.46 7.08
N ASP A 307 0.44 4.63 6.05
CA ASP A 307 -0.20 3.32 5.95
C ASP A 307 0.19 2.39 7.10
N THR A 308 1.48 2.17 7.29
CA THR A 308 1.94 1.11 8.19
C THR A 308 2.40 1.63 9.54
N ILE A 309 3.23 2.69 9.58
CA ILE A 309 3.71 3.20 10.87
C ILE A 309 2.58 3.85 11.67
N ILE A 310 1.59 4.47 11.00
CA ILE A 310 0.43 5.04 11.69
C ILE A 310 -0.73 4.03 11.70
N ILE A 311 -1.37 3.77 10.57
CA ILE A 311 -2.66 3.07 10.52
C ILE A 311 -2.55 1.61 10.99
N CYS A 312 -1.58 0.82 10.47
CA CYS A 312 -1.42 -0.56 10.93
C CYS A 312 -1.02 -0.66 12.40
N THR A 313 -0.22 0.30 12.91
CA THR A 313 0.13 0.36 14.33
C THR A 313 -1.11 0.57 15.19
N MET A 314 -1.98 1.51 14.80
CA MET A 314 -3.23 1.80 15.51
C MET A 314 -4.15 0.57 15.53
N THR A 315 -4.27 -0.15 14.41
CA THR A 315 -5.02 -1.40 14.34
C THR A 315 -4.40 -2.47 15.25
N GLY A 316 -3.09 -2.73 15.09
CA GLY A 316 -2.39 -3.79 15.83
C GLY A 316 -2.43 -3.58 17.33
N LEU A 317 -2.17 -2.36 17.79
CA LEU A 317 -2.27 -2.04 19.22
C LEU A 317 -3.70 -2.18 19.73
N SER A 318 -4.72 -1.77 18.95
CA SER A 318 -6.13 -1.95 19.33
C SER A 318 -6.50 -3.42 19.55
N LEU A 319 -6.00 -4.32 18.70
CA LEU A 319 -6.21 -5.77 18.84
C LEU A 319 -5.51 -6.33 20.11
N ILE A 320 -4.33 -5.81 20.41
CA ILE A 320 -3.52 -6.30 21.51
C ILE A 320 -4.05 -5.81 22.86
N VAL A 321 -4.36 -4.51 23.01
CA VAL A 321 -4.88 -3.94 24.26
C VAL A 321 -6.25 -4.50 24.66
N THR A 322 -7.08 -4.86 23.67
CA THR A 322 -8.39 -5.47 23.92
C THR A 322 -8.31 -6.98 24.20
N GLY A 323 -7.15 -7.60 24.03
CA GLY A 323 -6.94 -9.03 24.27
C GLY A 323 -7.57 -9.97 23.24
N VAL A 324 -8.26 -9.47 22.23
CA VAL A 324 -8.99 -10.29 21.24
C VAL A 324 -8.09 -11.17 20.38
N TRP A 325 -6.81 -10.85 20.29
CA TRP A 325 -5.83 -11.62 19.53
C TRP A 325 -5.60 -13.04 20.06
N ASN A 326 -5.86 -13.29 21.36
CA ASN A 326 -5.72 -14.60 21.99
C ASN A 326 -6.88 -15.56 21.69
N GLY A 327 -8.00 -15.07 21.15
CA GLY A 327 -9.20 -15.85 20.91
C GLY A 327 -9.16 -16.64 19.59
N GLU A 328 -10.29 -17.27 19.24
CA GLU A 328 -10.49 -18.04 18.01
C GLU A 328 -10.70 -17.15 16.76
N LEU A 329 -11.06 -15.88 16.94
CA LEU A 329 -11.40 -14.96 15.87
C LEU A 329 -10.19 -14.63 14.99
N ASN A 330 -10.45 -14.32 13.72
CA ASN A 330 -9.45 -13.90 12.74
C ASN A 330 -9.99 -12.75 11.86
N GLY A 331 -9.10 -12.04 11.19
CA GLY A 331 -9.43 -11.05 10.17
C GLY A 331 -10.43 -9.98 10.63
N ALA A 332 -11.47 -9.74 9.85
CA ALA A 332 -12.47 -8.72 10.13
C ALA A 332 -13.26 -8.99 11.43
N ALA A 333 -13.53 -10.25 11.75
CA ALA A 333 -14.26 -10.62 12.97
C ALA A 333 -13.44 -10.29 14.23
N MET A 334 -12.12 -10.53 14.22
CA MET A 334 -11.22 -10.15 15.32
C MET A 334 -11.21 -8.62 15.51
N THR A 335 -11.08 -7.86 14.41
CA THR A 335 -11.10 -6.39 14.50
C THR A 335 -12.45 -5.87 14.97
N ASN A 336 -13.56 -6.48 14.51
CA ASN A 336 -14.89 -6.13 14.99
C ASN A 336 -15.04 -6.35 16.51
N SER A 337 -14.51 -7.45 17.01
CA SER A 337 -14.50 -7.72 18.45
C SER A 337 -13.72 -6.65 19.26
N ALA A 338 -12.58 -6.18 18.75
CA ALA A 338 -11.82 -5.10 19.39
C ALA A 338 -12.62 -3.79 19.43
N PHE A 339 -13.26 -3.42 18.32
CA PHE A 339 -14.06 -2.20 18.22
C PHE A 339 -15.30 -2.25 19.12
N THR A 340 -15.99 -3.39 19.18
CA THR A 340 -17.17 -3.57 20.06
C THR A 340 -16.80 -3.67 21.54
N SER A 341 -15.60 -4.12 21.88
CA SER A 341 -15.10 -4.11 23.25
C SER A 341 -14.95 -2.68 23.80
N ALA A 342 -14.49 -1.75 22.96
CA ALA A 342 -14.36 -0.34 23.35
C ALA A 342 -15.68 0.45 23.19
N PHE A 343 -16.43 0.14 22.13
CA PHE A 343 -17.64 0.85 21.75
C PHE A 343 -18.81 -0.12 21.51
N PRO A 344 -19.44 -0.67 22.57
CA PRO A 344 -20.46 -1.71 22.44
C PRO A 344 -21.66 -1.33 21.57
N ALA A 345 -22.07 -0.06 21.58
CA ALA A 345 -23.26 0.40 20.86
C ALA A 345 -23.01 0.67 19.37
N PHE A 346 -21.80 1.06 18.97
CA PHE A 346 -21.53 1.56 17.62
C PHE A 346 -20.19 1.10 17.02
N GLY A 347 -19.40 0.30 17.74
CA GLY A 347 -18.09 -0.18 17.26
C GLY A 347 -18.16 -0.92 15.92
N SER A 348 -19.16 -1.82 15.76
CA SER A 348 -19.38 -2.51 14.47
C SER A 348 -19.67 -1.55 13.30
N TRP A 349 -20.41 -0.47 13.55
CA TRP A 349 -20.71 0.53 12.53
C TRP A 349 -19.48 1.36 12.15
N LEU A 350 -18.65 1.72 13.14
CA LEU A 350 -17.39 2.43 12.89
C LEU A 350 -16.44 1.58 12.02
N LEU A 351 -16.33 0.28 12.36
CA LEU A 351 -15.52 -0.64 11.56
C LEU A 351 -16.12 -0.83 10.16
N LEU A 352 -17.44 -1.00 10.05
CA LEU A 352 -18.13 -1.12 8.76
C LEU A 352 -17.80 0.05 7.84
N VAL A 353 -17.97 1.28 8.32
CA VAL A 353 -17.69 2.49 7.53
C VAL A 353 -16.21 2.54 7.14
N GLY A 354 -15.29 2.29 8.08
CA GLY A 354 -13.86 2.29 7.82
C GLY A 354 -13.47 1.23 6.77
N LEU A 355 -13.89 -0.02 6.96
CA LEU A 355 -13.53 -1.12 6.07
C LEU A 355 -14.13 -0.95 4.67
N VAL A 356 -15.39 -0.51 4.57
CA VAL A 356 -16.04 -0.26 3.26
C VAL A 356 -15.33 0.84 2.51
N LEU A 357 -14.99 1.96 3.16
CA LEU A 357 -14.27 3.06 2.49
C LEU A 357 -12.86 2.62 2.07
N PHE A 358 -12.13 1.94 2.93
CA PHE A 358 -10.78 1.44 2.65
C PHE A 358 -10.79 0.45 1.48
N ALA A 359 -11.66 -0.56 1.54
CA ALA A 359 -11.73 -1.58 0.50
C ALA A 359 -12.25 -1.02 -0.84
N PHE A 360 -13.26 -0.14 -0.80
CA PHE A 360 -13.78 0.51 -2.00
C PHE A 360 -12.70 1.33 -2.71
N THR A 361 -11.96 2.14 -1.95
CA THR A 361 -10.88 2.93 -2.55
C THR A 361 -9.78 2.04 -3.12
N THR A 362 -9.43 0.93 -2.47
CA THR A 362 -8.42 -0.02 -2.99
C THR A 362 -8.83 -0.60 -4.34
N ILE A 363 -10.11 -0.94 -4.54
CA ILE A 363 -10.62 -1.38 -5.83
C ILE A 363 -10.36 -0.32 -6.92
N LEU A 364 -10.59 0.95 -6.62
CA LEU A 364 -10.36 2.04 -7.58
C LEU A 364 -8.89 2.21 -7.93
N GLY A 365 -7.99 2.16 -6.95
CA GLY A 365 -6.55 2.28 -7.17
C GLY A 365 -5.98 1.14 -8.03
N TRP A 366 -6.34 -0.08 -7.70
CA TRP A 366 -5.90 -1.26 -8.44
C TRP A 366 -6.50 -1.36 -9.84
N ASN A 367 -7.72 -0.84 -10.06
CA ASN A 367 -8.25 -0.69 -11.41
C ASN A 367 -7.28 0.11 -12.30
N TYR A 368 -6.79 1.24 -11.79
CA TYR A 368 -5.84 2.06 -12.55
C TYR A 368 -4.50 1.37 -12.77
N TYR A 369 -3.98 0.65 -11.76
CA TYR A 369 -2.71 -0.06 -11.91
C TYR A 369 -2.77 -1.14 -13.00
N GLY A 370 -3.81 -1.97 -12.99
CA GLY A 370 -4.01 -2.98 -14.02
C GLY A 370 -4.26 -2.37 -15.40
N GLU A 371 -4.98 -1.24 -15.48
CA GLU A 371 -5.18 -0.50 -16.73
C GLU A 371 -3.85 -0.09 -17.38
N ARG A 372 -2.92 0.45 -16.58
CA ARG A 372 -1.60 0.85 -17.11
C ARG A 372 -0.75 -0.35 -17.52
N CYS A 373 -0.89 -1.49 -16.84
CA CYS A 373 -0.23 -2.73 -17.25
C CYS A 373 -0.78 -3.26 -18.58
N VAL A 374 -2.11 -3.24 -18.75
CA VAL A 374 -2.76 -3.64 -20.02
C VAL A 374 -2.39 -2.69 -21.17
N GLU A 375 -2.36 -1.40 -20.91
CA GLU A 375 -1.93 -0.40 -21.88
C GLU A 375 -0.50 -0.66 -22.37
N TYR A 376 0.43 -0.95 -21.46
CA TYR A 376 1.81 -1.26 -21.84
C TYR A 376 1.91 -2.50 -22.76
N LEU A 377 1.11 -3.55 -22.49
CA LEU A 377 1.14 -4.79 -23.27
C LEU A 377 0.41 -4.72 -24.59
N MET A 378 -0.76 -4.07 -24.61
CA MET A 378 -1.75 -4.15 -25.71
C MET A 378 -2.11 -2.78 -26.31
N GLY A 379 -1.61 -1.69 -25.70
CA GLY A 379 -1.89 -0.32 -26.12
C GLY A 379 -3.22 0.22 -25.61
N VAL A 380 -3.47 1.51 -25.88
CA VAL A 380 -4.62 2.27 -25.33
C VAL A 380 -5.99 1.73 -25.71
N LYS A 381 -6.11 1.00 -26.83
CA LYS A 381 -7.38 0.39 -27.26
C LYS A 381 -7.87 -0.70 -26.32
N ALA A 382 -6.98 -1.31 -25.57
CA ALA A 382 -7.31 -2.38 -24.63
C ALA A 382 -7.84 -1.86 -23.26
N ILE A 383 -7.75 -0.54 -23.01
CA ILE A 383 -8.20 0.07 -21.74
C ILE A 383 -9.68 -0.15 -21.51
N LEU A 384 -10.53 0.12 -22.49
CA LEU A 384 -11.99 -0.02 -22.32
C LEU A 384 -12.42 -1.49 -22.10
N PRO A 385 -11.98 -2.46 -22.89
CA PRO A 385 -12.23 -3.88 -22.61
C PRO A 385 -11.76 -4.31 -21.23
N TYR A 386 -10.58 -3.83 -20.80
CA TYR A 386 -10.06 -4.10 -19.45
C TYR A 386 -11.00 -3.57 -18.36
N ARG A 387 -11.46 -2.31 -18.44
CA ARG A 387 -12.37 -1.72 -17.47
C ARG A 387 -13.69 -2.50 -17.37
N ILE A 388 -14.25 -2.89 -18.51
CA ILE A 388 -15.48 -3.70 -18.55
C ILE A 388 -15.25 -5.05 -17.85
N GLY A 389 -14.16 -5.75 -18.18
CA GLY A 389 -13.79 -7.00 -17.53
C GLY A 389 -13.60 -6.84 -16.02
N PHE A 390 -12.97 -5.75 -15.58
CA PHE A 390 -12.77 -5.44 -14.17
C PHE A 390 -14.12 -5.27 -13.43
N ILE A 391 -15.06 -4.51 -14.00
CA ILE A 391 -16.38 -4.29 -13.41
C ILE A 391 -17.16 -5.60 -13.31
N ILE A 392 -17.06 -6.47 -14.33
CA ILE A 392 -17.69 -7.81 -14.30
C ILE A 392 -17.11 -8.65 -13.15
N LEU A 393 -15.79 -8.63 -12.96
CA LEU A 393 -15.14 -9.37 -11.86
C LEU A 393 -15.53 -8.82 -10.48
N VAL A 394 -15.67 -7.51 -10.35
CA VAL A 394 -16.21 -6.89 -9.12
C VAL A 394 -17.62 -7.41 -8.83
N ALA A 395 -18.49 -7.55 -9.85
CA ALA A 395 -19.84 -8.09 -9.71
C ALA A 395 -19.85 -9.57 -9.33
N CYS A 396 -18.87 -10.35 -9.79
CA CYS A 396 -18.74 -11.78 -9.48
C CYS A 396 -18.12 -12.03 -8.08
N GLY A 397 -17.29 -11.09 -7.60
CA GLY A 397 -16.53 -11.22 -6.37
C GLY A 397 -17.32 -11.66 -5.13
N PRO A 398 -18.56 -11.16 -4.90
CA PRO A 398 -19.37 -11.51 -3.74
C PRO A 398 -19.68 -13.01 -3.59
N PHE A 399 -19.60 -13.77 -4.68
CA PHE A 399 -20.01 -15.18 -4.74
C PHE A 399 -18.85 -16.17 -4.66
N LEU A 400 -17.61 -15.68 -4.51
CA LEU A 400 -16.41 -16.51 -4.48
C LEU A 400 -16.00 -16.88 -3.03
N LYS A 401 -15.25 -17.98 -2.87
CA LYS A 401 -14.76 -18.43 -1.57
C LYS A 401 -13.55 -17.62 -1.12
N LEU A 402 -13.59 -17.12 0.10
CA LEU A 402 -12.62 -16.16 0.65
C LEU A 402 -11.20 -16.73 0.79
N GLU A 403 -11.03 -17.95 1.31
CA GLU A 403 -9.70 -18.49 1.63
C GLU A 403 -8.81 -18.68 0.39
N GLU A 404 -9.36 -19.24 -0.69
CA GLU A 404 -8.61 -19.46 -1.93
C GLU A 404 -8.21 -18.15 -2.60
N ILE A 405 -9.08 -17.13 -2.49
CA ILE A 405 -8.84 -15.77 -3.02
C ILE A 405 -7.65 -15.11 -2.33
N TRP A 406 -7.62 -15.17 -0.99
CA TRP A 406 -6.53 -14.54 -0.25
C TRP A 406 -5.18 -15.17 -0.57
N VAL A 407 -5.11 -16.51 -0.65
CA VAL A 407 -3.88 -17.22 -1.00
C VAL A 407 -3.43 -16.90 -2.43
N MET A 408 -4.36 -16.89 -3.39
CA MET A 408 -4.05 -16.48 -4.77
C MET A 408 -3.56 -15.04 -4.84
N SER A 409 -4.20 -14.14 -4.11
CA SER A 409 -3.80 -12.73 -4.03
C SER A 409 -2.36 -12.58 -3.51
N ASP A 410 -2.01 -13.30 -2.46
CA ASP A 410 -0.67 -13.29 -1.90
C ASP A 410 0.39 -13.80 -2.89
N ILE A 411 0.13 -14.93 -3.56
CA ILE A 411 1.03 -15.50 -4.57
C ILE A 411 1.32 -14.49 -5.68
N VAL A 412 0.28 -13.89 -6.27
CA VAL A 412 0.45 -12.97 -7.42
C VAL A 412 1.18 -11.69 -6.99
N ASN A 413 0.88 -11.19 -5.79
CA ASN A 413 1.56 -10.05 -5.20
C ASN A 413 3.07 -10.30 -5.03
N GLY A 414 3.43 -11.45 -4.46
CA GLY A 414 4.83 -11.83 -4.29
C GLY A 414 5.57 -11.98 -5.61
N LEU A 415 4.93 -12.58 -6.62
CA LEU A 415 5.51 -12.75 -7.94
C LEU A 415 5.69 -11.40 -8.67
N MET A 416 4.79 -10.44 -8.47
CA MET A 416 4.89 -9.09 -9.04
C MET A 416 6.08 -8.31 -8.45
N ALA A 417 6.42 -8.53 -7.18
CA ALA A 417 7.55 -7.87 -6.54
C ALA A 417 8.90 -8.21 -7.18
N LEU A 418 9.08 -9.44 -7.62
CA LEU A 418 10.37 -9.96 -8.09
C LEU A 418 10.99 -9.13 -9.23
N PRO A 419 10.31 -8.88 -10.38
CA PRO A 419 10.87 -8.07 -11.46
C PRO A 419 11.15 -6.63 -11.03
N ASN A 420 10.35 -6.09 -10.14
CA ASN A 420 10.53 -4.75 -9.61
C ASN A 420 11.79 -4.62 -8.74
N LEU A 421 11.98 -5.53 -7.79
CA LEU A 421 13.14 -5.52 -6.90
C LEU A 421 14.45 -5.72 -7.65
N ILE A 422 14.48 -6.57 -8.67
CA ILE A 422 15.63 -6.72 -9.56
C ILE A 422 15.99 -5.38 -10.21
N ALA A 423 14.99 -4.66 -10.73
CA ALA A 423 15.21 -3.37 -11.34
C ALA A 423 15.69 -2.30 -10.35
N LEU A 424 15.14 -2.28 -9.12
CA LEU A 424 15.54 -1.34 -8.08
C LEU A 424 17.01 -1.53 -7.66
N VAL A 425 17.44 -2.78 -7.50
CA VAL A 425 18.84 -3.09 -7.19
C VAL A 425 19.75 -2.59 -8.32
N ALA A 426 19.41 -2.92 -9.57
CA ALA A 426 20.20 -2.55 -10.74
C ALA A 426 20.23 -1.03 -10.98
N LEU A 427 19.12 -0.32 -10.77
CA LEU A 427 19.01 1.13 -10.97
C LEU A 427 19.30 1.96 -9.72
N SER A 428 19.74 1.34 -8.63
CA SER A 428 20.01 2.04 -7.36
C SER A 428 21.06 3.16 -7.50
N GLY A 429 22.00 3.06 -8.44
CA GLY A 429 22.94 4.13 -8.78
C GLY A 429 22.25 5.38 -9.35
N VAL A 430 21.25 5.19 -10.20
CA VAL A 430 20.44 6.28 -10.76
C VAL A 430 19.65 6.99 -9.66
N VAL A 431 19.06 6.22 -8.74
CA VAL A 431 18.33 6.78 -7.58
C VAL A 431 19.23 7.69 -6.77
N VAL A 432 20.47 7.26 -6.46
CA VAL A 432 21.43 8.06 -5.69
C VAL A 432 21.82 9.33 -6.45
N ALA A 433 22.07 9.25 -7.76
CA ALA A 433 22.44 10.38 -8.60
C ALA A 433 21.34 11.45 -8.64
N GLU A 434 20.08 11.05 -8.92
CA GLU A 434 18.92 11.95 -8.94
C GLU A 434 18.65 12.58 -7.58
N THR A 435 18.84 11.82 -6.49
CA THR A 435 18.69 12.34 -5.12
C THR A 435 19.72 13.44 -4.83
N LYS A 436 20.98 13.23 -5.21
CA LYS A 436 22.04 14.23 -5.04
C LYS A 436 21.80 15.48 -5.88
N ALA A 437 21.39 15.32 -7.13
CA ALA A 437 21.06 16.45 -8.01
C ALA A 437 19.94 17.32 -7.42
N TYR A 438 18.88 16.69 -6.92
CA TYR A 438 17.79 17.42 -6.26
C TYR A 438 18.23 18.13 -4.98
N GLN A 439 19.05 17.48 -4.16
CA GLN A 439 19.60 18.12 -2.94
C GLN A 439 20.48 19.32 -3.24
N GLN A 440 21.25 19.25 -4.32
CA GLN A 440 22.06 20.37 -4.78
C GLN A 440 21.19 21.53 -5.27
N HIS A 441 20.17 21.24 -6.09
CA HIS A 441 19.21 22.25 -6.53
C HIS A 441 18.55 22.99 -5.37
N LEU A 442 18.13 22.27 -4.33
CA LEU A 442 17.53 22.88 -3.13
C LEU A 442 18.49 23.80 -2.38
N LYS A 443 19.79 23.48 -2.35
CA LYS A 443 20.81 24.35 -1.75
C LYS A 443 20.99 25.63 -2.57
N GLU A 444 21.12 25.50 -3.89
CA GLU A 444 21.25 26.64 -4.80
C GLU A 444 20.01 27.56 -4.73
N GLU A 445 18.82 27.00 -4.67
CA GLU A 445 17.57 27.77 -4.50
C GLU A 445 17.54 28.51 -3.15
N ALA A 446 17.99 27.89 -2.06
CA ALA A 446 18.07 28.51 -0.74
C ALA A 446 19.10 29.67 -0.68
N GLU A 447 20.19 29.60 -1.42
CA GLU A 447 21.18 30.63 -1.52
C GLU A 447 20.70 31.85 -2.35
N LEU A 448 19.82 31.66 -3.32
CA LEU A 448 19.25 32.71 -4.17
C LEU A 448 18.14 33.53 -3.48
N VAL A 449 17.45 32.99 -2.50
CA VAL A 449 16.35 33.67 -1.80
C VAL A 449 16.82 34.95 -1.07
N PRO A 450 17.92 34.97 -0.31
CA PRO A 450 18.41 36.18 0.34
C PRO A 450 18.79 37.30 -0.63
N VAL A 451 19.32 36.94 -1.82
CA VAL A 451 19.74 37.89 -2.85
C VAL A 451 18.54 38.61 -3.46
N LYS A 452 17.48 37.88 -3.78
CA LYS A 452 16.24 38.45 -4.32
C LYS A 452 15.54 39.38 -3.34
N LEU A 453 15.48 39.02 -2.05
CA LEU A 453 14.92 39.86 -1.01
C LEU A 453 15.73 41.16 -0.81
N ALA A 454 17.05 41.10 -0.95
CA ALA A 454 17.91 42.29 -0.87
C ALA A 454 17.76 43.22 -2.10
N GLU A 455 17.50 42.69 -3.27
CA GLU A 455 17.20 43.45 -4.48
C GLU A 455 15.81 44.13 -4.41
N GLU A 456 14.80 43.46 -3.90
CA GLU A 456 13.43 44.01 -3.73
C GLU A 456 13.35 45.10 -2.63
N THR A 457 14.22 45.08 -1.63
CA THR A 457 14.28 46.10 -0.57
C THR A 457 15.06 47.31 -0.97
N ASN A 458 15.80 47.30 -2.08
CA ASN A 458 16.57 48.44 -2.61
C ASN A 458 15.88 49.22 -3.74
N HIS A 459 14.64 48.88 -4.03
CA HIS A 459 13.72 49.61 -4.92
C HIS A 459 12.54 50.17 -4.12
#